data_2106af763d6beb4767f570ab6066d2f5
#
_entry.id   2106af763d6beb4767f570ab6066d2f5
#
_cell.length_a   1.000
_cell.length_b   1.000
_cell.length_c   1.000
_cell.angle_alpha   90.00
_cell.angle_beta   90.00
_cell.angle_gamma   90.00
#
_symmetry.space_group_name_H-M   'P 1'
#
loop_
_entity.id
_entity.type
_entity.pdbx_description
1 polymer ?
#
loop_
_entity_poly.entity_id
_entity_poly.type
_entity_poly.pdbx_seq_one_letter_code
_entity_poly.pdbx_strand_id
1 'polypeptide(L)'
;LTIKKQKDNIKVTIKDSLFATKGGLWLLGHCRSVPFYFAKVSPQKVLVFPIKDFIQDGIHSFVLLDSDLNKLSEQQCFINQKKEFCTLKVSLDSTSQATNGTLPCLITAPDLHPDETMDVAIRLVKSLPKENRDGYSNILSHLLIDEDTRYSLEQPASLLNDPRLDGFIRNHLWQRYNLSAVLKKQYQQPLV
;
A
#
# COMPACT_ATOMS: atom_id res chain seq x y z
N LEU A 1 6.26 19.99 2.20
CA LEU A 1 6.13 18.85 1.29
C LEU A 1 4.69 18.73 0.82
N THR A 2 4.46 18.53 -0.47
CA THR A 2 3.13 18.31 -1.05
C THR A 2 3.20 17.21 -2.09
N ILE A 3 2.25 16.29 -2.05
CA ILE A 3 2.12 15.21 -3.03
C ILE A 3 0.85 15.43 -3.85
N LYS A 4 0.96 15.26 -5.16
CA LYS A 4 -0.18 15.24 -6.09
C LYS A 4 -0.06 14.01 -6.97
N LYS A 5 -1.08 13.16 -6.94
CA LYS A 5 -1.23 12.05 -7.86
C LYS A 5 -1.76 12.58 -9.19
N GLN A 6 -1.04 12.30 -10.25
CA GLN A 6 -1.46 12.54 -11.64
C GLN A 6 -1.63 11.16 -12.29
N LYS A 7 -2.31 11.10 -13.44
CA LYS A 7 -2.73 9.83 -14.04
C LYS A 7 -1.66 8.71 -13.92
N ASP A 8 -0.44 8.99 -14.36
CA ASP A 8 0.64 7.99 -14.43
C ASP A 8 1.87 8.37 -13.57
N ASN A 9 1.75 9.41 -12.75
CA ASN A 9 2.87 9.95 -12.00
C ASN A 9 2.46 10.42 -10.61
N ILE A 10 3.40 10.34 -9.68
CA ILE A 10 3.36 11.01 -8.39
C ILE A 10 4.28 12.23 -8.46
N LYS A 11 3.72 13.41 -8.30
CA LYS A 11 4.45 14.66 -8.26
C LYS A 11 4.68 15.08 -6.81
N VAL A 12 5.93 15.10 -6.39
CA VAL A 12 6.36 15.55 -5.07
C VAL A 12 6.95 16.95 -5.20
N THR A 13 6.34 17.91 -4.51
CA THR A 13 6.78 19.31 -4.51
C THR A 13 7.32 19.69 -3.14
N ILE A 14 8.56 20.14 -3.11
CA ILE A 14 9.21 20.69 -1.92
C ILE A 14 9.01 22.20 -1.99
N LYS A 15 8.01 22.71 -1.26
CA LYS A 15 7.81 24.15 -1.18
C LYS A 15 8.93 24.77 -0.39
N ASP A 16 9.29 25.99 -0.78
CA ASP A 16 10.16 26.81 0.01
C ASP A 16 9.54 27.00 1.39
N SER A 17 10.28 26.69 2.40
CA SER A 17 9.84 26.87 3.76
C SER A 17 10.99 27.50 4.52
N LEU A 18 10.69 28.10 5.62
CA LEU A 18 11.60 28.66 6.63
C LEU A 18 12.72 27.71 7.10
N PHE A 19 12.76 26.48 6.55
CA PHE A 19 13.71 25.41 6.85
C PHE A 19 14.88 25.32 5.85
N ALA A 20 15.30 26.41 5.24
CA ALA A 20 16.59 26.46 4.55
C ALA A 20 17.71 26.24 5.59
N THR A 21 17.81 25.01 6.07
CA THR A 21 18.84 24.59 7.02
C THR A 21 20.20 24.64 6.35
N LYS A 22 21.23 25.08 7.06
CA LYS A 22 22.63 25.23 6.56
C LYS A 22 23.21 23.93 5.98
N GLY A 23 22.58 22.76 6.19
CA GLY A 23 23.08 21.44 5.77
C GLY A 23 22.42 20.84 4.55
N GLY A 24 21.33 21.43 4.05
CA GLY A 24 20.52 20.89 2.95
C GLY A 24 19.37 19.99 3.43
N LEU A 25 18.55 19.57 2.48
CA LEU A 25 17.39 18.73 2.72
C LEU A 25 17.61 17.36 2.10
N TRP A 26 17.02 16.33 2.71
CA TRP A 26 16.97 14.99 2.18
C TRP A 26 15.51 14.57 1.99
N LEU A 27 15.24 13.87 0.90
CA LEU A 27 13.96 13.24 0.68
C LEU A 27 14.14 11.73 0.74
N LEU A 28 13.38 11.09 1.62
CA LEU A 28 13.24 9.63 1.72
C LEU A 28 11.86 9.25 1.20
N GLY A 29 11.82 8.29 0.26
CA GLY A 29 10.61 7.62 -0.16
C GLY A 29 10.66 6.16 0.29
N HIS A 30 9.61 5.66 0.95
CA HIS A 30 9.53 4.27 1.37
C HIS A 30 8.10 3.74 1.29
N CYS A 31 7.98 2.41 1.12
CA CYS A 31 6.74 1.67 1.28
C CYS A 31 6.99 0.59 2.35
N ARG A 32 6.19 0.56 3.42
CA ARG A 32 6.35 -0.41 4.53
C ARG A 32 7.80 -0.54 5.00
N SER A 33 8.47 0.60 5.18
CA SER A 33 9.88 0.67 5.60
C SER A 33 10.91 0.20 4.58
N VAL A 34 10.51 -0.26 3.41
CA VAL A 34 11.42 -0.55 2.31
C VAL A 34 11.67 0.74 1.53
N PRO A 35 12.89 1.32 1.58
CA PRO A 35 13.19 2.55 0.89
C PRO A 35 13.29 2.29 -0.63
N PHE A 36 12.68 3.15 -1.42
CA PHE A 36 12.82 3.17 -2.88
C PHE A 36 13.51 4.44 -3.39
N TYR A 37 13.59 5.47 -2.56
CA TYR A 37 14.24 6.74 -2.90
C TYR A 37 14.91 7.36 -1.68
N PHE A 38 16.17 7.77 -1.83
CA PHE A 38 16.87 8.57 -0.81
C PHE A 38 17.89 9.45 -1.50
N ALA A 39 17.66 10.76 -1.48
CA ALA A 39 18.56 11.71 -2.11
C ALA A 39 18.51 13.10 -1.47
N LYS A 40 19.61 13.84 -1.62
CA LYS A 40 19.67 15.27 -1.28
C LYS A 40 18.81 16.07 -2.27
N VAL A 41 18.02 16.99 -1.75
CA VAL A 41 17.09 17.79 -2.54
C VAL A 41 17.22 19.26 -2.22
N SER A 42 16.87 20.10 -3.19
CA SER A 42 16.86 21.57 -3.00
C SER A 42 15.43 22.03 -2.68
N PRO A 43 15.27 23.14 -1.96
CA PRO A 43 13.99 23.85 -1.86
C PRO A 43 13.44 24.18 -3.26
N GLN A 44 12.11 24.30 -3.36
CA GLN A 44 11.36 24.57 -4.60
C GLN A 44 11.50 23.49 -5.69
N LYS A 45 12.17 22.36 -5.40
CA LYS A 45 12.30 21.27 -6.34
C LYS A 45 10.97 20.51 -6.50
N VAL A 46 10.72 20.13 -7.74
CA VAL A 46 9.65 19.22 -8.11
C VAL A 46 10.27 17.93 -8.58
N LEU A 47 9.86 16.83 -7.97
CA LEU A 47 10.25 15.48 -8.36
C LEU A 47 9.03 14.76 -8.93
N VAL A 48 9.23 13.99 -9.97
CA VAL A 48 8.18 13.20 -10.62
C VAL A 48 8.60 11.75 -10.59
N PHE A 49 7.75 10.91 -10.03
CA PHE A 49 7.93 9.47 -9.94
C PHE A 49 6.86 8.80 -10.80
N PRO A 50 7.24 8.09 -11.88
CA PRO A 50 6.28 7.30 -12.65
C PRO A 50 5.67 6.21 -11.78
N ILE A 51 4.34 6.05 -11.82
CA ILE A 51 3.66 5.05 -10.99
C ILE A 51 4.15 3.64 -11.33
N LYS A 52 4.45 3.37 -12.59
CA LYS A 52 4.97 2.07 -13.06
C LYS A 52 6.30 1.63 -12.43
N ASP A 53 7.08 2.60 -11.92
CA ASP A 53 8.42 2.34 -11.37
C ASP A 53 8.38 1.94 -9.89
N PHE A 54 7.21 2.06 -9.24
CA PHE A 54 7.06 1.57 -7.87
C PHE A 54 6.98 0.04 -7.88
N ILE A 55 7.78 -0.59 -7.00
CA ILE A 55 7.90 -2.05 -6.94
C ILE A 55 6.67 -2.66 -6.25
N GLN A 56 6.18 -2.03 -5.20
CA GLN A 56 5.10 -2.54 -4.35
C GLN A 56 3.83 -1.70 -4.49
N ASP A 57 2.68 -2.33 -4.31
CA ASP A 57 1.40 -1.65 -4.08
C ASP A 57 1.22 -1.35 -2.58
N GLY A 58 0.42 -0.35 -2.24
CA GLY A 58 0.14 0.03 -0.87
C GLY A 58 0.41 1.50 -0.55
N ILE A 59 0.64 1.78 0.74
CA ILE A 59 0.86 3.14 1.24
C ILE A 59 2.33 3.52 1.09
N HIS A 60 2.58 4.54 0.29
CA HIS A 60 3.90 5.11 0.08
C HIS A 60 4.05 6.40 0.87
N SER A 61 5.11 6.48 1.65
CA SER A 61 5.47 7.68 2.43
C SER A 61 6.65 8.40 1.80
N PHE A 62 6.54 9.72 1.71
CA PHE A 62 7.64 10.62 1.36
C PHE A 62 7.95 11.49 2.56
N VAL A 63 9.16 11.41 3.06
CA VAL A 63 9.62 12.07 4.28
C VAL A 63 10.71 13.07 3.93
N LEU A 64 10.48 14.33 4.27
CA LEU A 64 11.49 15.38 4.16
C LEU A 64 12.27 15.45 5.46
N LEU A 65 13.58 15.39 5.37
CA LEU A 65 14.51 15.41 6.49
C LEU A 65 15.47 16.60 6.38
N ASP A 66 15.95 17.07 7.52
CA ASP A 66 17.07 18.02 7.58
C ASP A 66 18.43 17.31 7.43
N SER A 67 19.53 18.10 7.57
CA SER A 67 20.90 17.58 7.52
C SER A 67 21.23 16.57 8.63
N ASP A 68 20.53 16.65 9.75
CA ASP A 68 20.71 15.79 10.92
C ASP A 68 19.74 14.61 10.93
N LEU A 69 19.05 14.38 9.80
CA LEU A 69 18.04 13.34 9.59
C LEU A 69 16.82 13.45 10.54
N ASN A 70 16.53 14.67 11.00
CA ASN A 70 15.27 14.91 11.70
C ASN A 70 14.13 15.07 10.68
N LYS A 71 12.99 14.51 11.01
CA LYS A 71 11.78 14.62 10.18
C LYS A 71 11.22 16.06 10.23
N LEU A 72 11.15 16.70 9.07
CA LEU A 72 10.56 18.02 8.90
C LEU A 72 9.12 17.94 8.42
N SER A 73 8.81 17.02 7.51
CA SER A 73 7.48 16.83 6.94
C SER A 73 7.35 15.44 6.38
N GLU A 74 6.13 14.93 6.40
CA GLU A 74 5.79 13.64 5.81
C GLU A 74 4.47 13.74 5.07
N GLN A 75 4.37 13.09 3.92
CA GLN A 75 3.15 12.97 3.14
C GLN A 75 3.04 11.56 2.59
N GLN A 76 1.81 11.05 2.52
CA GLN A 76 1.52 9.71 2.03
C GLN A 76 0.61 9.76 0.81
N CYS A 77 0.72 8.72 -0.01
CA CYS A 77 -0.23 8.42 -1.07
C CYS A 77 -0.39 6.91 -1.24
N PHE A 78 -1.56 6.50 -1.66
CA PHE A 78 -1.85 5.10 -1.97
C PHE A 78 -1.56 4.82 -3.45
N ILE A 79 -0.79 3.77 -3.71
CA ILE A 79 -0.50 3.31 -5.07
C ILE A 79 -1.05 1.88 -5.20
N ASN A 80 -1.82 1.66 -6.25
CA ASN A 80 -2.37 0.36 -6.61
C ASN A 80 -2.23 0.18 -8.12
N GLN A 81 -1.22 -0.58 -8.54
CA GLN A 81 -0.93 -0.90 -9.92
C GLN A 81 -1.53 -2.24 -10.32
N LYS A 82 -2.09 -2.97 -9.35
CA LYS A 82 -2.58 -4.34 -9.50
C LYS A 82 -1.51 -5.34 -9.97
N LYS A 83 -0.25 -5.05 -9.72
CA LYS A 83 0.86 -5.93 -10.12
C LYS A 83 0.87 -7.27 -9.38
N GLU A 84 0.33 -7.28 -8.17
CA GLU A 84 0.32 -8.46 -7.30
C GLU A 84 -0.99 -9.25 -7.39
N PHE A 85 -1.83 -8.94 -8.38
CA PHE A 85 -3.09 -9.63 -8.56
C PHE A 85 -2.97 -10.70 -9.64
N CYS A 86 -3.20 -11.95 -9.24
CA CYS A 86 -3.44 -13.04 -10.16
C CYS A 86 -4.95 -13.24 -10.33
N THR A 87 -5.40 -13.39 -11.55
CA THR A 87 -6.81 -13.67 -11.84
C THR A 87 -7.10 -15.15 -11.60
N LEU A 88 -7.94 -15.44 -10.60
CA LEU A 88 -8.46 -16.78 -10.40
C LEU A 88 -9.84 -16.91 -11.05
N LYS A 89 -9.99 -17.90 -11.90
CA LYS A 89 -11.29 -18.31 -12.43
C LYS A 89 -11.75 -19.55 -11.72
N VAL A 90 -12.93 -19.47 -11.11
CA VAL A 90 -13.57 -20.59 -10.43
C VAL A 90 -14.78 -21.03 -11.24
N SER A 91 -14.79 -22.25 -11.67
CA SER A 91 -15.94 -22.87 -12.35
C SER A 91 -16.43 -24.07 -11.57
N LEU A 92 -17.73 -24.12 -11.36
CA LEU A 92 -18.41 -25.27 -10.76
C LEU A 92 -19.03 -26.10 -11.88
N ASP A 93 -18.77 -27.38 -11.87
CA ASP A 93 -19.48 -28.30 -12.78
C ASP A 93 -20.90 -28.52 -12.27
N SER A 94 -21.84 -27.73 -12.82
CA SER A 94 -23.26 -27.83 -12.49
C SER A 94 -23.96 -28.98 -13.21
N THR A 95 -23.30 -29.67 -14.14
CA THR A 95 -23.87 -30.77 -14.92
C THR A 95 -23.73 -32.11 -14.21
N SER A 96 -22.75 -32.25 -13.34
CA SER A 96 -22.65 -33.41 -12.48
C SER A 96 -23.67 -33.26 -11.35
N GLN A 97 -24.80 -33.96 -11.43
CA GLN A 97 -25.67 -34.12 -10.28
C GLN A 97 -24.79 -34.61 -9.11
N ALA A 98 -24.80 -33.86 -8.02
CA ALA A 98 -24.03 -34.19 -6.83
C ALA A 98 -24.40 -35.61 -6.32
N THR A 99 -23.80 -36.60 -6.93
CA THR A 99 -23.88 -37.98 -6.45
C THR A 99 -22.99 -37.98 -5.18
N ASN A 100 -23.60 -38.22 -4.04
CA ASN A 100 -22.95 -38.21 -2.72
C ASN A 100 -22.52 -36.84 -2.16
N GLY A 101 -23.15 -35.75 -2.58
CA GLY A 101 -22.86 -34.42 -2.00
C GLY A 101 -21.52 -33.79 -2.41
N THR A 102 -20.83 -34.35 -3.41
CA THR A 102 -19.57 -33.81 -3.93
C THR A 102 -19.84 -32.91 -5.13
N LEU A 103 -19.34 -31.67 -5.10
CA LEU A 103 -19.44 -30.71 -6.19
C LEU A 103 -18.04 -30.47 -6.77
N PRO A 104 -17.76 -30.90 -8.01
CA PRO A 104 -16.47 -30.62 -8.65
C PRO A 104 -16.28 -29.13 -8.87
N CYS A 105 -15.10 -28.63 -8.49
CA CYS A 105 -14.71 -27.25 -8.65
C CYS A 105 -13.39 -27.20 -9.41
N LEU A 106 -13.35 -26.44 -10.51
CA LEU A 106 -12.13 -26.18 -11.25
C LEU A 106 -11.67 -24.76 -10.97
N ILE A 107 -10.43 -24.62 -10.50
CA ILE A 107 -9.77 -23.34 -10.29
C ILE A 107 -8.64 -23.20 -11.30
N THR A 108 -8.64 -22.13 -12.06
CA THR A 108 -7.59 -21.81 -13.03
C THR A 108 -7.03 -20.43 -12.78
N ALA A 109 -5.73 -20.27 -12.98
CA ALA A 109 -4.97 -19.04 -12.90
C ALA A 109 -4.36 -18.72 -14.28
N PRO A 110 -5.13 -18.11 -15.21
CA PRO A 110 -4.68 -17.92 -16.58
C PRO A 110 -3.48 -16.99 -16.73
N ASP A 111 -3.23 -16.15 -15.74
CA ASP A 111 -2.14 -15.17 -15.76
C ASP A 111 -0.84 -15.74 -15.15
N LEU A 112 -0.87 -16.97 -14.61
CA LEU A 112 0.31 -17.61 -14.03
C LEU A 112 1.18 -18.22 -15.12
N HIS A 113 2.50 -17.93 -15.05
CA HIS A 113 3.44 -18.56 -15.99
C HIS A 113 3.55 -20.07 -15.71
N PRO A 114 3.75 -20.93 -16.73
CA PRO A 114 3.83 -22.39 -16.55
C PRO A 114 4.84 -22.88 -15.50
N ASP A 115 5.92 -22.12 -15.29
CA ASP A 115 6.98 -22.45 -14.32
C ASP A 115 6.75 -21.84 -12.94
N GLU A 116 5.66 -21.11 -12.73
CA GLU A 116 5.33 -20.50 -11.46
C GLU A 116 4.40 -21.40 -10.65
N THR A 117 4.57 -21.38 -9.35
CA THR A 117 3.69 -22.06 -8.39
C THR A 117 2.95 -21.05 -7.54
N MET A 118 1.72 -21.35 -7.16
CA MET A 118 0.89 -20.50 -6.33
C MET A 118 0.18 -21.32 -5.26
N ASP A 119 0.25 -20.85 -4.02
CA ASP A 119 -0.54 -21.40 -2.93
C ASP A 119 -1.94 -20.80 -2.94
N VAL A 120 -2.96 -21.64 -2.92
CA VAL A 120 -4.37 -21.23 -2.95
C VAL A 120 -5.06 -21.65 -1.67
N ALA A 121 -5.64 -20.70 -0.94
CA ALA A 121 -6.51 -20.97 0.18
C ALA A 121 -7.98 -20.90 -0.27
N ILE A 122 -8.72 -21.97 -0.04
CA ILE A 122 -10.14 -22.09 -0.41
C ILE A 122 -10.98 -22.09 0.85
N ARG A 123 -11.96 -21.20 0.91
CA ARG A 123 -12.98 -21.20 1.97
C ARG A 123 -14.37 -21.30 1.38
N LEU A 124 -15.10 -22.34 1.79
CA LEU A 124 -16.51 -22.47 1.48
C LEU A 124 -17.34 -21.79 2.58
N VAL A 125 -18.19 -20.86 2.20
CA VAL A 125 -19.09 -20.17 3.11
C VAL A 125 -20.53 -20.27 2.61
N LYS A 126 -21.49 -20.42 3.52
CA LYS A 126 -22.89 -20.28 3.19
C LYS A 126 -23.12 -18.85 2.66
N SER A 127 -23.86 -18.71 1.55
CA SER A 127 -24.18 -17.40 1.01
C SER A 127 -24.83 -16.52 2.08
N LEU A 128 -24.17 -15.43 2.41
CA LEU A 128 -24.74 -14.38 3.25
C LEU A 128 -25.66 -13.49 2.40
N PRO A 129 -26.70 -12.88 2.99
CA PRO A 129 -27.51 -11.87 2.32
C PRO A 129 -26.62 -10.78 1.69
N LYS A 130 -27.05 -10.26 0.53
CA LYS A 130 -26.27 -9.26 -0.24
C LYS A 130 -25.87 -8.04 0.57
N GLU A 131 -26.67 -7.66 1.55
CA GLU A 131 -26.47 -6.48 2.40
C GLU A 131 -25.20 -6.53 3.25
N ASN A 132 -24.62 -7.71 3.48
CA ASN A 132 -23.42 -7.86 4.31
C ASN A 132 -22.13 -8.19 3.55
N ARG A 133 -22.15 -8.19 2.20
CA ARG A 133 -20.95 -8.57 1.42
C ARG A 133 -19.92 -7.45 1.29
N ASP A 134 -20.36 -6.21 1.34
CA ASP A 134 -19.50 -5.04 1.08
C ASP A 134 -18.80 -4.50 2.33
N GLY A 135 -19.16 -5.00 3.52
CA GLY A 135 -18.65 -4.51 4.80
C GLY A 135 -17.46 -5.27 5.40
N TYR A 136 -17.00 -6.34 4.76
CA TYR A 136 -15.89 -7.12 5.33
C TYR A 136 -14.55 -6.73 4.70
N SER A 137 -13.56 -6.49 5.56
CA SER A 137 -12.15 -6.45 5.17
C SER A 137 -11.82 -7.73 4.39
N ASN A 138 -11.26 -7.59 3.21
CA ASN A 138 -10.73 -8.71 2.44
C ASN A 138 -9.21 -8.74 2.57
N ILE A 139 -8.59 -9.82 2.12
CA ILE A 139 -7.14 -10.00 2.24
C ILE A 139 -6.36 -8.86 1.58
N LEU A 140 -6.88 -8.28 0.50
CA LEU A 140 -6.23 -7.18 -0.21
C LEU A 140 -6.27 -5.88 0.60
N SER A 141 -7.43 -5.53 1.15
CA SER A 141 -7.53 -4.35 2.01
C SER A 141 -6.69 -4.52 3.28
N HIS A 142 -6.69 -5.72 3.85
CA HIS A 142 -5.85 -6.04 5.00
C HIS A 142 -4.37 -5.84 4.67
N LEU A 143 -3.88 -6.46 3.61
CA LEU A 143 -2.47 -6.36 3.23
C LEU A 143 -2.05 -4.98 2.73
N LEU A 144 -2.93 -4.24 2.04
CA LEU A 144 -2.56 -2.98 1.40
C LEU A 144 -2.81 -1.75 2.27
N ILE A 145 -3.69 -1.83 3.26
CA ILE A 145 -4.16 -0.67 4.03
C ILE A 145 -4.22 -0.95 5.53
N ASP A 146 -4.95 -1.99 5.97
CA ASP A 146 -5.32 -2.16 7.38
C ASP A 146 -4.10 -2.37 8.28
N GLU A 147 -3.05 -3.02 7.78
CA GLU A 147 -1.81 -3.19 8.54
C GLU A 147 -1.06 -1.89 8.81
N ASP A 148 -1.25 -0.88 7.95
CA ASP A 148 -0.57 0.41 8.02
C ASP A 148 -1.47 1.52 8.59
N THR A 149 -2.73 1.21 8.93
CA THR A 149 -3.67 2.14 9.53
C THR A 149 -4.16 1.65 10.89
N ARG A 150 -4.52 2.58 11.79
CA ARG A 150 -5.07 2.21 13.11
C ARG A 150 -6.49 1.66 13.05
N TYR A 151 -7.17 1.88 11.96
CA TYR A 151 -8.59 1.57 11.82
C TYR A 151 -8.80 0.78 10.56
N SER A 152 -9.56 -0.31 10.66
CA SER A 152 -10.08 -1.01 9.51
C SER A 152 -11.09 -0.15 8.77
N LEU A 153 -11.03 -0.16 7.47
CA LEU A 153 -12.02 0.52 6.64
C LEU A 153 -13.34 -0.26 6.68
N GLU A 154 -14.46 0.42 6.89
CA GLU A 154 -15.77 -0.24 6.88
C GLU A 154 -16.13 -0.84 5.50
N GLN A 155 -15.58 -0.30 4.42
CA GLN A 155 -15.80 -0.78 3.04
C GLN A 155 -14.51 -0.75 2.21
N PRO A 156 -13.51 -1.58 2.54
CA PRO A 156 -12.17 -1.45 1.99
C PRO A 156 -12.09 -1.72 0.48
N ALA A 157 -12.85 -2.66 -0.05
CA ALA A 157 -12.78 -3.05 -1.46
C ALA A 157 -13.23 -1.93 -2.42
N SER A 158 -14.25 -1.16 -2.04
CA SER A 158 -14.75 -0.03 -2.84
C SER A 158 -13.82 1.17 -2.75
N LEU A 159 -13.06 1.30 -1.65
CA LEU A 159 -12.17 2.44 -1.40
C LEU A 159 -10.81 2.34 -2.07
N LEU A 160 -10.35 1.14 -2.48
CA LEU A 160 -9.05 0.97 -3.15
C LEU A 160 -8.88 1.85 -4.41
N ASN A 161 -9.97 2.25 -5.03
CA ASN A 161 -9.97 3.14 -6.20
C ASN A 161 -10.60 4.53 -5.90
N ASP A 162 -10.92 4.81 -4.63
CA ASP A 162 -11.58 6.05 -4.23
C ASP A 162 -10.54 7.17 -4.01
N PRO A 163 -10.72 8.35 -4.64
CA PRO A 163 -9.86 9.51 -4.40
C PRO A 163 -9.79 9.96 -2.93
N ARG A 164 -10.79 9.62 -2.12
CA ARG A 164 -10.85 9.95 -0.70
C ARG A 164 -9.89 9.13 0.15
N LEU A 165 -9.37 8.00 -0.39
CA LEU A 165 -8.46 7.10 0.32
C LEU A 165 -7.18 7.83 0.76
N ASP A 166 -6.60 8.69 -0.06
CA ASP A 166 -5.41 9.47 0.31
C ASP A 166 -5.68 10.41 1.51
N GLY A 167 -6.90 10.94 1.60
CA GLY A 167 -7.34 11.75 2.75
C GLY A 167 -7.48 10.92 4.01
N PHE A 168 -8.09 9.75 3.89
CA PHE A 168 -8.23 8.80 4.99
C PHE A 168 -6.86 8.36 5.53
N ILE A 169 -5.95 7.94 4.67
CA ILE A 169 -4.61 7.49 5.04
C ILE A 169 -3.87 8.59 5.81
N ARG A 170 -3.88 9.84 5.32
CA ARG A 170 -3.22 10.96 5.99
C ARG A 170 -3.69 11.20 7.42
N ASN A 171 -4.96 10.92 7.71
CA ASN A 171 -5.55 11.13 9.02
C ASN A 171 -5.41 9.93 9.96
N HIS A 172 -5.16 8.73 9.45
CA HIS A 172 -5.24 7.49 10.22
C HIS A 172 -3.96 6.64 10.17
N LEU A 173 -2.90 7.13 9.51
CA LEU A 173 -1.65 6.41 9.43
C LEU A 173 -1.04 6.15 10.81
N TRP A 174 -0.64 4.92 11.05
CA TRP A 174 0.07 4.53 12.25
C TRP A 174 1.59 4.50 11.99
N GLN A 175 2.34 5.26 12.79
CA GLN A 175 3.79 5.17 12.76
C GLN A 175 4.25 4.07 13.72
N ARG A 176 4.71 2.95 13.18
CA ARG A 176 5.22 1.81 13.98
C ARG A 176 6.51 2.12 14.71
N TYR A 177 7.31 3.08 14.21
CA TYR A 177 8.60 3.43 14.79
C TYR A 177 8.96 4.90 14.55
N ASN A 178 9.86 5.39 15.39
CA ASN A 178 10.45 6.70 15.19
C ASN A 178 11.52 6.62 14.09
N LEU A 179 11.16 7.05 12.87
CA LEU A 179 12.03 7.00 11.71
C LEU A 179 13.37 7.70 11.94
N SER A 180 13.38 8.88 12.59
CA SER A 180 14.60 9.62 12.89
C SER A 180 15.54 8.83 13.82
N ALA A 181 15.02 8.13 14.80
CA ALA A 181 15.81 7.26 15.68
C ALA A 181 16.42 6.08 14.92
N VAL A 182 15.65 5.48 14.01
CA VAL A 182 16.13 4.39 13.14
C VAL A 182 17.26 4.87 12.23
N LEU A 183 17.08 5.99 11.55
CA LEU A 183 18.08 6.55 10.64
C LEU A 183 19.38 6.95 11.36
N LYS A 184 19.28 7.41 12.60
CA LYS A 184 20.43 7.76 13.45
C LYS A 184 21.02 6.56 14.19
N LYS A 185 20.49 5.34 14.00
CA LYS A 185 20.90 4.14 14.75
C LYS A 185 20.74 4.29 16.26
N GLN A 186 19.76 5.05 16.71
CA GLN A 186 19.50 5.38 18.12
C GLN A 186 18.30 4.60 18.69
N TYR A 187 17.80 3.60 17.97
CA TYR A 187 16.69 2.81 18.49
C TYR A 187 17.22 1.77 19.50
N GLN A 188 16.55 1.70 20.63
CA GLN A 188 16.71 0.59 21.55
C GLN A 188 15.81 -0.54 21.08
N GLN A 189 16.33 -1.77 21.00
CA GLN A 189 15.48 -2.93 20.78
C GLN A 189 14.44 -2.97 21.90
N PRO A 190 13.15 -3.17 21.60
CA PRO A 190 12.18 -3.44 22.65
C PRO A 190 12.68 -4.66 23.42
N LEU A 191 12.79 -4.52 24.73
CA LEU A 191 13.04 -5.67 25.60
C LEU A 191 11.85 -6.62 25.39
N VAL A 192 12.16 -7.79 24.84
CA VAL A 192 11.20 -8.89 24.63
C VAL A 192 10.82 -9.46 25.99
#